data_ae3f3ea418bec8a3ee724332f8ca1441
#
_entry.id   ae3f3ea418bec8a3ee724332f8ca1441
#
_cell.length_a   1.000
_cell.length_b   1.000
_cell.length_c   1.000
_cell.angle_alpha   90.00
_cell.angle_beta   90.00
_cell.angle_gamma   90.00
#
_symmetry.space_group_name_H-M   'P 1'
#
loop_
_entity.id
_entity.type
_entity.pdbx_description
1 polymer ?
#
loop_
_entity_poly.entity_id
_entity_poly.type
_entity_poly.pdbx_seq_one_letter_code
_entity_poly.pdbx_strand_id
1 'polypeptide(L)'
;MSEINGILNVYKPLGITSHDVVYKIRRLTGIKKVGHTGTLDPDAEGVLPICIGKATKVADMLTFSNKRYTAKMKFGVTTDTQDASGKVLSVKEFNLTDEQVENAIKKFIGEIEQVPPMYSAIKIGGKKLYELARKGIEVERKPRKITIFEANLLSINEDVVEIDVLCSKGTYIRTLCQDIGEELGCGAHMAGLIRTQTSNFTVDKAYTFTQLENGNIEEFVLPVDQMFDYPKIIVEGENERKILNGNSVVIPNLITEQKYRVYDSENKFICVSKECDGRLTLIKSFY
;
A
#
# COMPACT_ATOMS: atom_id res chain seq x y z
N MET A 1 19.78 -24.36 -5.32
CA MET A 1 18.48 -23.84 -4.85
C MET A 1 18.01 -22.82 -5.88
N SER A 2 16.81 -22.98 -6.44
CA SER A 2 16.21 -21.98 -7.33
C SER A 2 16.10 -20.65 -6.59
N GLU A 3 16.52 -19.56 -7.22
CA GLU A 3 16.43 -18.24 -6.61
C GLU A 3 14.95 -17.84 -6.53
N ILE A 4 14.38 -17.76 -5.32
CA ILE A 4 12.97 -17.35 -5.11
C ILE A 4 12.77 -15.95 -5.68
N ASN A 5 11.86 -15.81 -6.64
CA ASN A 5 11.51 -14.53 -7.26
C ASN A 5 9.98 -14.39 -7.33
N GLY A 6 9.42 -13.48 -6.58
CA GLY A 6 7.97 -13.27 -6.56
C GLY A 6 7.52 -12.36 -5.44
N ILE A 7 6.24 -12.40 -5.14
CA ILE A 7 5.61 -11.55 -4.14
C ILE A 7 4.92 -12.42 -3.10
N LEU A 8 5.21 -12.13 -1.84
CA LEU A 8 4.63 -12.79 -0.69
C LEU A 8 3.62 -11.84 -0.03
N ASN A 9 2.37 -12.27 0.12
CA ASN A 9 1.36 -11.50 0.84
C ASN A 9 1.49 -11.77 2.35
N VAL A 10 2.10 -10.85 3.07
CA VAL A 10 2.37 -11.01 4.51
C VAL A 10 1.35 -10.24 5.34
N TYR A 11 0.81 -10.87 6.38
CA TYR A 11 0.11 -10.17 7.45
C TYR A 11 1.14 -9.56 8.41
N LYS A 12 1.27 -8.24 8.39
CA LYS A 12 2.11 -7.52 9.36
C LYS A 12 1.37 -7.42 10.69
N PRO A 13 1.89 -7.97 11.79
CA PRO A 13 1.30 -7.78 13.11
C PRO A 13 1.60 -6.39 13.66
N LEU A 14 0.91 -6.02 14.74
CA LEU A 14 1.19 -4.83 15.54
C LEU A 14 2.60 -4.86 16.15
N GLY A 15 3.13 -3.69 16.50
CA GLY A 15 4.35 -3.51 17.27
C GLY A 15 5.66 -3.63 16.50
N ILE A 16 5.62 -3.93 15.18
CA ILE A 16 6.82 -4.01 14.35
C ILE A 16 6.70 -3.08 13.12
N THR A 17 7.83 -2.61 12.63
CA THR A 17 7.87 -1.78 11.42
C THR A 17 7.73 -2.62 10.14
N SER A 18 7.33 -2.00 9.04
CA SER A 18 7.37 -2.64 7.71
C SER A 18 8.78 -3.11 7.32
N HIS A 19 9.83 -2.44 7.83
CA HIS A 19 11.22 -2.84 7.60
C HIS A 19 11.61 -4.10 8.38
N ASP A 20 11.08 -4.29 9.59
CA ASP A 20 11.29 -5.51 10.37
C ASP A 20 10.68 -6.73 9.66
N VAL A 21 9.52 -6.55 8.99
CA VAL A 21 8.94 -7.59 8.13
C VAL A 21 9.91 -7.96 7.00
N VAL A 22 10.46 -6.97 6.30
CA VAL A 22 11.47 -7.20 5.24
C VAL A 22 12.67 -7.96 5.79
N TYR A 23 13.16 -7.58 6.98
CA TYR A 23 14.28 -8.24 7.63
C TYR A 23 13.98 -9.72 7.97
N LYS A 24 12.80 -9.99 8.53
CA LYS A 24 12.35 -11.37 8.81
C LYS A 24 12.29 -12.22 7.54
N ILE A 25 11.70 -11.69 6.45
CA ILE A 25 11.62 -12.43 5.18
C ILE A 25 13.02 -12.66 4.59
N ARG A 26 13.95 -11.72 4.69
CA ARG A 26 15.35 -11.95 4.30
C ARG A 26 15.98 -13.12 5.04
N ARG A 27 15.71 -13.24 6.34
CA ARG A 27 16.22 -14.37 7.15
C ARG A 27 15.60 -15.70 6.74
N LEU A 28 14.29 -15.73 6.52
CA LEU A 28 13.57 -16.95 6.14
C LEU A 28 13.97 -17.45 4.74
N THR A 29 14.21 -16.53 3.80
CA THR A 29 14.53 -16.89 2.40
C THR A 29 16.01 -16.98 2.09
N GLY A 30 16.88 -16.40 2.92
CA GLY A 30 18.30 -16.22 2.59
C GLY A 30 18.59 -15.17 1.50
N ILE A 31 17.55 -14.52 0.96
CA ILE A 31 17.66 -13.59 -0.17
C ILE A 31 17.84 -12.16 0.35
N LYS A 32 18.91 -11.49 -0.08
CA LYS A 32 19.21 -10.10 0.33
C LYS A 32 18.27 -9.08 -0.29
N LYS A 33 17.85 -9.32 -1.55
CA LYS A 33 17.01 -8.38 -2.31
C LYS A 33 15.54 -8.59 -1.98
N VAL A 34 15.04 -7.91 -0.95
CA VAL A 34 13.67 -7.96 -0.48
C VAL A 34 13.21 -6.52 -0.16
N GLY A 35 11.98 -6.19 -0.55
CA GLY A 35 11.36 -4.88 -0.30
C GLY A 35 9.84 -5.00 -0.14
N HIS A 36 9.19 -3.98 0.43
CA HIS A 36 7.72 -3.92 0.56
C HIS A 36 7.10 -2.92 -0.42
N THR A 37 5.79 -3.02 -0.66
CA THR A 37 5.05 -2.20 -1.63
C THR A 37 4.29 -1.02 -1.02
N GLY A 38 4.54 -0.70 0.24
CA GLY A 38 3.88 0.42 0.92
C GLY A 38 3.96 0.27 2.42
N THR A 39 4.45 1.31 3.08
CA THR A 39 4.64 1.31 4.54
C THR A 39 3.32 1.17 5.29
N LEU A 40 3.34 0.38 6.36
CA LEU A 40 2.40 0.41 7.48
C LEU A 40 3.15 0.90 8.71
N ASP A 41 2.52 1.76 9.50
CA ASP A 41 3.06 2.22 10.77
C ASP A 41 3.21 1.04 11.75
N PRO A 42 4.04 1.13 12.80
CA PRO A 42 4.17 0.06 13.80
C PRO A 42 2.83 -0.31 14.45
N ASP A 43 1.98 0.69 14.69
CA ASP A 43 0.66 0.55 15.33
C ASP A 43 -0.47 0.22 14.33
N ALA A 44 -0.12 -0.08 13.08
CA ALA A 44 -1.03 -0.60 12.07
C ALA A 44 -0.69 -2.06 11.72
N GLU A 45 -1.69 -2.84 11.39
CA GLU A 45 -1.53 -4.25 11.00
C GLU A 45 -2.17 -4.56 9.64
N GLY A 46 -2.05 -5.80 9.18
CA GLY A 46 -2.70 -6.30 7.97
C GLY A 46 -1.77 -6.48 6.77
N VAL A 47 -2.33 -6.38 5.59
CA VAL A 47 -1.71 -6.74 4.31
C VAL A 47 -0.47 -5.93 4.00
N LEU A 48 0.68 -6.59 3.87
CA LEU A 48 1.95 -5.99 3.46
C LEU A 48 2.62 -6.87 2.40
N PRO A 49 2.40 -6.65 1.11
CA PRO A 49 3.06 -7.43 0.07
C PRO A 49 4.56 -7.17 0.06
N ILE A 50 5.32 -8.26 0.09
CA ILE A 50 6.78 -8.28 0.12
C ILE A 50 7.29 -8.83 -1.21
N CYS A 51 8.05 -8.00 -1.93
CA CYS A 51 8.72 -8.39 -3.17
C CYS A 51 10.06 -9.05 -2.85
N ILE A 52 10.34 -10.22 -3.44
CA ILE A 52 11.55 -11.02 -3.24
C ILE A 52 12.30 -11.13 -4.57
N GLY A 53 13.61 -10.96 -4.55
CA GLY A 53 14.47 -11.09 -5.73
C GLY A 53 14.17 -10.06 -6.82
N LYS A 54 14.00 -10.51 -8.06
CA LYS A 54 13.69 -9.65 -9.22
C LYS A 54 12.33 -8.94 -9.09
N ALA A 55 11.40 -9.48 -8.29
CA ALA A 55 10.11 -8.83 -8.01
C ALA A 55 10.23 -7.46 -7.33
N THR A 56 11.35 -7.14 -6.67
CA THR A 56 11.57 -5.78 -6.14
C THR A 56 11.50 -4.68 -7.20
N LYS A 57 11.68 -5.04 -8.48
CA LYS A 57 11.54 -4.10 -9.59
C LYS A 57 10.09 -3.60 -9.81
N VAL A 58 9.06 -4.33 -9.29
CA VAL A 58 7.65 -3.92 -9.41
C VAL A 58 7.10 -3.25 -8.16
N ALA A 59 7.88 -3.13 -7.09
CA ALA A 59 7.42 -2.53 -5.84
C ALA A 59 6.78 -1.13 -6.06
N ASP A 60 7.39 -0.30 -6.90
CA ASP A 60 6.86 1.03 -7.23
C ASP A 60 5.49 0.95 -7.93
N MET A 61 5.31 -0.01 -8.85
CA MET A 61 4.05 -0.18 -9.59
C MET A 61 2.90 -0.57 -8.65
N LEU A 62 3.17 -1.44 -7.67
CA LEU A 62 2.19 -1.87 -6.66
C LEU A 62 1.93 -0.79 -5.60
N THR A 63 2.89 0.08 -5.33
CA THR A 63 2.74 1.21 -4.40
C THR A 63 1.66 2.19 -4.87
N PHE A 64 1.41 2.30 -6.16
CA PHE A 64 0.43 3.22 -6.75
C PHE A 64 -1.02 2.74 -6.71
N SER A 65 -1.30 1.54 -6.21
CA SER A 65 -2.65 0.99 -6.10
C SER A 65 -3.47 1.64 -4.99
N ASN A 66 -4.80 1.51 -5.10
CA ASN A 66 -5.73 1.84 -4.02
C ASN A 66 -5.53 0.90 -2.82
N LYS A 67 -5.96 1.34 -1.64
CA LYS A 67 -5.87 0.59 -0.39
C LYS A 67 -7.23 0.61 0.30
N ARG A 68 -7.57 -0.50 0.95
CA ARG A 68 -8.72 -0.62 1.84
C ARG A 68 -8.25 -0.83 3.27
N TYR A 69 -8.92 -0.15 4.18
CA TYR A 69 -8.58 -0.19 5.59
C TYR A 69 -9.84 -0.35 6.43
N THR A 70 -9.71 -1.10 7.51
CA THR A 70 -10.61 -0.98 8.65
C THR A 70 -9.92 -0.13 9.70
N ALA A 71 -10.52 0.98 10.09
CA ALA A 71 -9.96 1.93 11.05
C ALA A 71 -10.88 2.09 12.25
N LYS A 72 -10.27 2.12 13.45
CA LYS A 72 -10.96 2.49 14.68
C LYS A 72 -10.61 3.94 15.00
N MET A 73 -11.63 4.79 15.14
CA MET A 73 -11.52 6.17 15.59
C MET A 73 -12.00 6.25 17.03
N LYS A 74 -11.28 6.97 17.88
CA LYS A 74 -11.74 7.32 19.22
C LYS A 74 -12.10 8.79 19.24
N PHE A 75 -13.36 9.07 19.52
CA PHE A 75 -13.90 10.43 19.65
C PHE A 75 -13.56 11.06 21.00
N GLY A 76 -13.68 12.39 21.07
CA GLY A 76 -13.48 13.15 22.27
C GLY A 76 -12.03 13.41 22.67
N VAL A 77 -11.05 12.81 21.99
CA VAL A 77 -9.62 12.95 22.31
C VAL A 77 -8.81 13.21 21.06
N THR A 78 -7.99 14.27 21.05
CA THR A 78 -7.01 14.53 19.99
C THR A 78 -5.57 14.31 20.50
N THR A 79 -4.68 13.88 19.61
CA THR A 79 -3.26 13.63 19.91
C THR A 79 -2.34 14.30 18.87
N ASP A 80 -1.09 14.56 19.24
CA ASP A 80 -0.09 15.20 18.39
C ASP A 80 0.35 14.33 17.20
N THR A 81 0.19 13.01 17.29
CA THR A 81 0.49 12.06 16.21
C THR A 81 -0.75 11.68 15.39
N GLN A 82 -1.94 12.13 15.79
CA GLN A 82 -3.24 11.75 15.22
C GLN A 82 -3.58 10.26 15.40
N ASP A 83 -2.85 9.55 16.27
CA ASP A 83 -3.08 8.15 16.67
C ASP A 83 -2.91 7.98 18.18
N ALA A 84 -3.20 6.78 18.69
CA ALA A 84 -3.18 6.47 20.12
C ALA A 84 -1.78 6.51 20.75
N SER A 85 -0.69 6.57 19.98
CA SER A 85 0.69 6.63 20.48
C SER A 85 1.13 8.03 20.89
N GLY A 86 0.38 9.06 20.48
CA GLY A 86 0.69 10.46 20.70
C GLY A 86 0.33 10.99 22.07
N LYS A 87 0.84 12.19 22.37
CA LYS A 87 0.43 12.94 23.57
C LYS A 87 -0.95 13.53 23.36
N VAL A 88 -1.80 13.41 24.37
CA VAL A 88 -3.13 14.03 24.38
C VAL A 88 -2.99 15.56 24.31
N LEU A 89 -3.64 16.16 23.32
CA LEU A 89 -3.70 17.62 23.11
C LEU A 89 -5.00 18.20 23.68
N SER A 90 -6.13 17.52 23.49
CA SER A 90 -7.43 17.95 24.04
C SER A 90 -8.33 16.77 24.39
N VAL A 91 -9.21 17.01 25.33
CA VAL A 91 -10.31 16.11 25.69
C VAL A 91 -11.59 16.92 25.67
N LYS A 92 -12.63 16.43 24.99
CA LYS A 92 -13.93 17.07 24.87
C LYS A 92 -15.04 16.06 25.13
N GLU A 93 -16.03 16.46 25.87
CA GLU A 93 -17.29 15.73 25.96
C GLU A 93 -18.07 15.88 24.65
N PHE A 94 -18.83 14.88 24.27
CA PHE A 94 -19.67 14.91 23.09
C PHE A 94 -20.94 14.10 23.30
N ASN A 95 -21.95 14.44 22.54
CA ASN A 95 -23.21 13.69 22.46
C ASN A 95 -23.64 13.66 21.00
N LEU A 96 -23.32 12.56 20.31
CA LEU A 96 -23.53 12.39 18.88
C LEU A 96 -24.50 11.24 18.64
N THR A 97 -25.38 11.41 17.65
CA THR A 97 -26.21 10.32 17.15
C THR A 97 -25.47 9.55 16.06
N ASP A 98 -25.84 8.29 15.86
CA ASP A 98 -25.28 7.46 14.78
C ASP A 98 -25.43 8.12 13.41
N GLU A 99 -26.57 8.78 13.17
CA GLU A 99 -26.85 9.52 11.94
C GLU A 99 -25.89 10.70 11.73
N GLN A 100 -25.54 11.44 12.78
CA GLN A 100 -24.57 12.53 12.69
C GLN A 100 -23.18 11.99 12.32
N VAL A 101 -22.77 10.89 12.93
CA VAL A 101 -21.48 10.22 12.64
C VAL A 101 -21.45 9.72 11.19
N GLU A 102 -22.51 9.02 10.75
CA GLU A 102 -22.58 8.51 9.38
C GLU A 102 -22.58 9.64 8.34
N ASN A 103 -23.30 10.72 8.59
CA ASN A 103 -23.34 11.90 7.71
C ASN A 103 -21.99 12.61 7.66
N ALA A 104 -21.26 12.71 8.77
CA ALA A 104 -19.92 13.28 8.78
C ALA A 104 -18.92 12.43 7.97
N ILE A 105 -18.95 11.10 8.12
CA ILE A 105 -18.11 10.18 7.35
C ILE A 105 -18.37 10.35 5.84
N LYS A 106 -19.64 10.42 5.41
CA LYS A 106 -20.03 10.57 4.00
C LYS A 106 -19.50 11.84 3.34
N LYS A 107 -19.30 12.92 4.10
CA LYS A 107 -18.75 14.19 3.57
C LYS A 107 -17.33 14.05 3.03
N PHE A 108 -16.57 13.05 3.48
CA PHE A 108 -15.19 12.81 3.02
C PHE A 108 -15.10 11.93 1.78
N ILE A 109 -16.23 11.41 1.26
CA ILE A 109 -16.24 10.61 0.03
C ILE A 109 -16.03 11.54 -1.17
N GLY A 110 -15.09 11.18 -2.06
CA GLY A 110 -14.72 11.94 -3.25
C GLY A 110 -13.29 12.45 -3.21
N GLU A 111 -12.98 13.42 -4.08
CA GLU A 111 -11.68 14.10 -4.09
C GLU A 111 -11.65 15.15 -2.99
N ILE A 112 -10.70 15.04 -2.06
CA ILE A 112 -10.49 15.97 -0.96
C ILE A 112 -9.02 16.39 -0.87
N GLU A 113 -8.77 17.50 -0.21
CA GLU A 113 -7.43 17.93 0.17
C GLU A 113 -7.10 17.50 1.59
N GLN A 114 -5.96 16.85 1.78
CA GLN A 114 -5.49 16.41 3.08
C GLN A 114 -4.10 16.97 3.36
N VAL A 115 -3.90 17.59 4.53
CA VAL A 115 -2.59 18.01 5.01
C VAL A 115 -1.89 16.79 5.61
N PRO A 116 -0.77 16.32 5.05
CA PRO A 116 -0.06 15.16 5.59
C PRO A 116 0.40 15.39 7.04
N PRO A 117 0.39 14.36 7.92
CA PRO A 117 0.86 14.52 9.29
C PRO A 117 2.37 14.75 9.35
N MET A 118 2.84 15.38 10.43
CA MET A 118 4.28 15.52 10.69
C MET A 118 4.99 14.18 10.83
N TYR A 119 4.31 13.18 11.40
CA TYR A 119 4.81 11.82 11.50
C TYR A 119 4.59 11.04 10.19
N SER A 120 5.24 11.50 9.10
CA SER A 120 5.17 10.85 7.78
C SER A 120 6.55 10.72 7.13
N ALA A 121 6.65 9.83 6.12
CA ALA A 121 7.88 9.62 5.36
C ALA A 121 8.11 10.64 4.22
N ILE A 122 7.26 11.66 4.11
CA ILE A 122 7.41 12.75 3.14
C ILE A 122 8.70 13.50 3.43
N LYS A 123 9.42 13.87 2.36
CA LYS A 123 10.66 14.66 2.46
C LYS A 123 10.39 16.12 2.16
N ILE A 124 10.88 17.01 3.03
CA ILE A 124 10.97 18.46 2.81
C ILE A 124 12.42 18.86 3.05
N GLY A 125 13.04 19.55 2.10
CA GLY A 125 14.44 19.92 2.22
C GLY A 125 15.40 18.72 2.39
N GLY A 126 15.07 17.57 1.81
CA GLY A 126 15.87 16.32 1.90
C GLY A 126 15.69 15.51 3.19
N LYS A 127 15.03 16.04 4.22
CA LYS A 127 14.75 15.36 5.49
C LYS A 127 13.33 14.83 5.53
N LYS A 128 13.12 13.69 6.14
CA LYS A 128 11.77 13.13 6.32
C LYS A 128 11.05 13.88 7.44
N LEU A 129 9.74 14.10 7.28
CA LEU A 129 8.93 14.84 8.25
C LEU A 129 8.97 14.22 9.65
N TYR A 130 8.90 12.89 9.76
CA TYR A 130 8.97 12.23 11.07
C TYR A 130 10.33 12.46 11.79
N GLU A 131 11.43 12.69 11.05
CA GLU A 131 12.75 13.01 11.64
C GLU A 131 12.77 14.41 12.24
N LEU A 132 12.03 15.35 11.63
CA LEU A 132 11.84 16.71 12.14
C LEU A 132 10.88 16.69 13.34
N ALA A 133 9.76 15.97 13.24
CA ALA A 133 8.78 15.84 14.32
C ALA A 133 9.41 15.31 15.63
N ARG A 134 10.25 14.25 15.53
CA ARG A 134 10.99 13.73 16.69
C ARG A 134 11.94 14.73 17.35
N LYS A 135 12.33 15.80 16.63
CA LYS A 135 13.16 16.89 17.16
C LYS A 135 12.32 18.09 17.64
N GLY A 136 10.99 17.95 17.65
CA GLY A 136 10.09 19.04 18.00
C GLY A 136 10.01 20.15 16.94
N ILE A 137 10.51 19.91 15.72
CA ILE A 137 10.49 20.89 14.63
C ILE A 137 9.23 20.66 13.81
N GLU A 138 8.35 21.62 13.80
CA GLU A 138 7.19 21.67 12.91
C GLU A 138 7.51 22.47 11.65
N VAL A 139 7.04 21.97 10.49
CA VAL A 139 7.21 22.65 9.19
C VAL A 139 5.87 22.74 8.49
N GLU A 140 5.71 23.78 7.69
CA GLU A 140 4.52 23.94 6.85
C GLU A 140 4.43 22.81 5.84
N ARG A 141 3.24 22.23 5.73
CA ARG A 141 2.92 21.11 4.83
C ARG A 141 1.82 21.54 3.87
N LYS A 142 2.09 21.41 2.58
CA LYS A 142 1.09 21.71 1.56
C LYS A 142 0.02 20.62 1.52
N PRO A 143 -1.27 20.96 1.44
CA PRO A 143 -2.34 20.01 1.18
C PRO A 143 -2.04 19.19 -0.07
N ARG A 144 -2.54 17.95 -0.09
CA ARG A 144 -2.44 17.03 -1.23
C ARG A 144 -3.80 16.47 -1.57
N LYS A 145 -4.10 16.43 -2.84
CA LYS A 145 -5.30 15.77 -3.34
C LYS A 145 -5.21 14.29 -3.14
N ILE A 146 -6.24 13.74 -2.51
CA ILE A 146 -6.49 12.32 -2.33
C ILE A 146 -7.93 12.02 -2.70
N THR A 147 -8.25 10.75 -2.90
CA THR A 147 -9.63 10.33 -3.17
C THR A 147 -10.04 9.25 -2.18
N ILE A 148 -11.15 9.47 -1.51
CA ILE A 148 -11.85 8.45 -0.76
C ILE A 148 -12.95 7.90 -1.67
N PHE A 149 -12.82 6.66 -2.10
CA PHE A 149 -13.79 6.03 -3.01
C PHE A 149 -15.00 5.51 -2.26
N GLU A 150 -14.78 4.97 -1.06
CA GLU A 150 -15.80 4.43 -0.16
C GLU A 150 -15.40 4.75 1.28
N ALA A 151 -16.39 5.10 2.10
CA ALA A 151 -16.24 5.20 3.54
C ALA A 151 -17.56 4.75 4.18
N ASN A 152 -17.54 3.63 4.89
CA ASN A 152 -18.72 3.01 5.48
C ASN A 152 -18.55 2.89 6.98
N LEU A 153 -19.58 3.27 7.75
CA LEU A 153 -19.66 3.01 9.17
C LEU A 153 -19.90 1.50 9.40
N LEU A 154 -19.07 0.86 10.20
CA LEU A 154 -19.21 -0.56 10.55
C LEU A 154 -19.86 -0.73 11.93
N SER A 155 -19.39 0.00 12.93
CA SER A 155 -19.94 -0.05 14.29
C SER A 155 -19.64 1.23 15.07
N ILE A 156 -20.47 1.50 16.08
CA ILE A 156 -20.25 2.51 17.11
C ILE A 156 -20.34 1.80 18.46
N ASN A 157 -19.28 1.88 19.25
CA ASN A 157 -19.20 1.34 20.60
C ASN A 157 -18.69 2.42 21.54
N GLU A 158 -19.59 3.07 22.28
CA GLU A 158 -19.28 4.19 23.16
C GLU A 158 -18.55 5.33 22.42
N ASP A 159 -17.27 5.54 22.72
CA ASP A 159 -16.42 6.58 22.11
C ASP A 159 -15.57 6.06 20.93
N VAL A 160 -15.69 4.78 20.59
CA VAL A 160 -14.94 4.15 19.48
C VAL A 160 -15.85 3.82 18.31
N VAL A 161 -15.50 4.36 17.16
CA VAL A 161 -16.21 4.16 15.88
C VAL A 161 -15.30 3.39 14.93
N GLU A 162 -15.83 2.33 14.33
CA GLU A 162 -15.13 1.53 13.33
C GLU A 162 -15.68 1.82 11.94
N ILE A 163 -14.76 2.12 11.01
CA ILE A 163 -15.08 2.44 9.62
C ILE A 163 -14.28 1.58 8.66
N ASP A 164 -14.87 1.28 7.50
CA ASP A 164 -14.20 0.69 6.35
C ASP A 164 -13.99 1.75 5.28
N VAL A 165 -12.76 1.91 4.81
CA VAL A 165 -12.38 2.98 3.88
C VAL A 165 -11.59 2.42 2.69
N LEU A 166 -12.07 2.68 1.47
CA LEU A 166 -11.33 2.48 0.24
C LEU A 166 -10.79 3.83 -0.26
N CYS A 167 -9.47 3.97 -0.41
CA CYS A 167 -8.86 5.25 -0.75
C CYS A 167 -7.70 5.12 -1.73
N SER A 168 -7.35 6.25 -2.34
CA SER A 168 -6.20 6.41 -3.21
C SER A 168 -4.88 6.29 -2.44
N LYS A 169 -3.78 6.07 -3.16
CA LYS A 169 -2.43 6.15 -2.58
C LYS A 169 -2.20 7.49 -1.90
N GLY A 170 -1.41 7.47 -0.83
CA GLY A 170 -0.98 8.68 -0.13
C GLY A 170 -1.98 9.23 0.87
N THR A 171 -3.13 8.61 1.02
CA THR A 171 -4.11 8.91 2.06
C THR A 171 -3.57 8.51 3.43
N TYR A 172 -3.65 9.41 4.40
CA TYR A 172 -3.34 9.16 5.80
C TYR A 172 -4.63 8.93 6.57
N ILE A 173 -4.87 7.70 6.99
CA ILE A 173 -6.10 7.35 7.74
C ILE A 173 -6.13 8.04 9.10
N ARG A 174 -4.96 8.27 9.73
CA ARG A 174 -4.84 9.07 10.96
C ARG A 174 -5.43 10.48 10.79
N THR A 175 -5.06 11.15 9.73
CA THR A 175 -5.58 12.48 9.41
C THR A 175 -7.07 12.42 9.09
N LEU A 176 -7.54 11.41 8.34
CA LEU A 176 -8.97 11.24 8.08
C LEU A 176 -9.78 11.08 9.38
N CYS A 177 -9.28 10.30 10.34
CA CYS A 177 -9.93 10.16 11.64
C CYS A 177 -10.00 11.49 12.41
N GLN A 178 -8.91 12.27 12.40
CA GLN A 178 -8.89 13.59 13.00
C GLN A 178 -9.88 14.54 12.31
N ASP A 179 -9.84 14.60 10.98
CA ASP A 179 -10.68 15.49 10.18
C ASP A 179 -12.19 15.20 10.40
N ILE A 180 -12.59 13.92 10.49
CA ILE A 180 -13.97 13.50 10.84
C ILE A 180 -14.32 13.98 12.26
N GLY A 181 -13.44 13.82 13.23
CA GLY A 181 -13.67 14.30 14.60
C GLY A 181 -13.76 15.82 14.69
N GLU A 182 -13.01 16.56 13.87
CA GLU A 182 -13.09 18.03 13.76
C GLU A 182 -14.41 18.48 13.13
N GLU A 183 -14.86 17.81 12.06
CA GLU A 183 -16.17 18.04 11.43
C GLU A 183 -17.32 17.85 12.42
N LEU A 184 -17.22 16.87 13.32
CA LEU A 184 -18.19 16.63 14.38
C LEU A 184 -18.04 17.56 15.60
N GLY A 185 -16.95 18.37 15.65
CA GLY A 185 -16.66 19.30 16.75
C GLY A 185 -16.12 18.67 18.02
N CYS A 186 -16.09 17.35 18.12
CA CYS A 186 -15.60 16.62 19.30
C CYS A 186 -14.08 16.34 19.28
N GLY A 187 -13.44 16.34 18.09
CA GLY A 187 -12.10 15.84 17.89
C GLY A 187 -12.06 14.31 17.93
N ALA A 188 -11.04 13.73 17.28
CA ALA A 188 -10.78 12.30 17.28
C ALA A 188 -9.32 11.99 17.00
N HIS A 189 -8.90 10.75 17.26
CA HIS A 189 -7.64 10.17 16.80
C HIS A 189 -7.87 8.73 16.35
N MET A 190 -6.95 8.21 15.55
CA MET A 190 -6.96 6.80 15.15
C MET A 190 -6.53 5.90 16.31
N ALA A 191 -7.42 5.00 16.74
CA ALA A 191 -7.17 4.05 17.83
C ALA A 191 -6.67 2.68 17.35
N GLY A 192 -6.90 2.36 16.06
CA GLY A 192 -6.44 1.12 15.44
C GLY A 192 -6.58 1.16 13.93
N LEU A 193 -5.75 0.37 13.24
CA LEU A 193 -5.76 0.33 11.78
C LEU A 193 -5.38 -1.04 11.27
N ILE A 194 -6.23 -1.60 10.41
CA ILE A 194 -5.95 -2.82 9.66
C ILE A 194 -6.00 -2.49 8.17
N ARG A 195 -4.90 -2.69 7.44
CA ARG A 195 -4.98 -2.67 5.98
C ARG A 195 -5.53 -3.99 5.48
N THR A 196 -6.79 -3.98 5.04
CA THR A 196 -7.50 -5.18 4.58
C THR A 196 -7.20 -5.51 3.13
N GLN A 197 -6.81 -4.49 2.31
CA GLN A 197 -6.46 -4.72 0.91
C GLN A 197 -5.45 -3.69 0.39
N THR A 198 -4.59 -4.12 -0.52
CA THR A 198 -3.77 -3.28 -1.41
C THR A 198 -3.58 -3.98 -2.74
N SER A 199 -3.92 -3.31 -3.87
CA SER A 199 -3.99 -3.99 -5.18
C SER A 199 -4.86 -5.26 -5.09
N ASN A 200 -4.37 -6.39 -5.60
CA ASN A 200 -5.06 -7.68 -5.57
C ASN A 200 -4.77 -8.50 -4.31
N PHE A 201 -4.04 -7.95 -3.35
CA PHE A 201 -3.71 -8.61 -2.08
C PHE A 201 -4.75 -8.26 -1.02
N THR A 202 -5.35 -9.29 -0.42
CA THR A 202 -6.39 -9.17 0.61
C THR A 202 -5.95 -9.84 1.90
N VAL A 203 -6.55 -9.45 3.02
CA VAL A 203 -6.16 -9.90 4.36
C VAL A 203 -6.43 -11.38 4.59
N ASP A 204 -7.51 -11.93 4.00
CA ASP A 204 -7.89 -13.34 4.05
C ASP A 204 -6.86 -14.26 3.36
N LYS A 205 -6.06 -13.71 2.43
CA LYS A 205 -4.99 -14.40 1.70
C LYS A 205 -3.59 -14.02 2.20
N ALA A 206 -3.49 -13.32 3.31
CA ALA A 206 -2.21 -12.93 3.88
C ALA A 206 -1.69 -13.98 4.85
N TYR A 207 -0.40 -14.28 4.78
CA TYR A 207 0.26 -15.27 5.63
C TYR A 207 0.86 -14.60 6.87
N THR A 208 0.61 -15.18 8.03
CA THR A 208 1.27 -14.81 9.30
C THR A 208 2.70 -15.35 9.34
N PHE A 209 3.54 -14.80 10.20
CA PHE A 209 4.90 -15.32 10.40
C PHE A 209 4.92 -16.78 10.85
N THR A 210 4.00 -17.18 11.71
CA THR A 210 3.88 -18.58 12.16
C THR A 210 3.64 -19.55 10.98
N GLN A 211 2.79 -19.15 10.03
CA GLN A 211 2.57 -19.97 8.82
C GLN A 211 3.82 -20.03 7.94
N LEU A 212 4.52 -18.88 7.77
CA LEU A 212 5.73 -18.81 6.95
C LEU A 212 6.91 -19.57 7.54
N GLU A 213 7.05 -19.59 8.87
CA GLU A 213 8.12 -20.27 9.59
C GLU A 213 7.91 -21.80 9.62
N ASN A 214 6.66 -22.27 9.63
CA ASN A 214 6.32 -23.69 9.69
C ASN A 214 6.06 -24.33 8.32
N GLY A 215 5.93 -23.53 7.25
CA GLY A 215 5.65 -24.01 5.90
C GLY A 215 6.85 -23.90 4.96
N ASN A 216 6.65 -24.37 3.73
CA ASN A 216 7.61 -24.12 2.65
C ASN A 216 7.34 -22.74 2.04
N ILE A 217 8.20 -21.76 2.31
CA ILE A 217 7.99 -20.38 1.87
C ILE A 217 7.86 -20.23 0.35
N GLU A 218 8.46 -21.14 -0.44
CA GLU A 218 8.37 -21.10 -1.91
C GLU A 218 6.93 -21.29 -2.40
N GLU A 219 6.12 -22.07 -1.69
CA GLU A 219 4.72 -22.32 -2.03
C GLU A 219 3.81 -21.13 -1.77
N PHE A 220 4.22 -20.20 -0.91
CA PHE A 220 3.47 -18.99 -0.58
C PHE A 220 3.80 -17.81 -1.48
N VAL A 221 4.87 -17.92 -2.28
CA VAL A 221 5.34 -16.84 -3.15
C VAL A 221 4.59 -16.87 -4.48
N LEU A 222 3.89 -15.79 -4.76
CA LEU A 222 3.18 -15.60 -6.03
C LEU A 222 4.12 -15.13 -7.14
N PRO A 223 4.03 -15.70 -8.34
CA PRO A 223 4.78 -15.23 -9.50
C PRO A 223 4.50 -13.76 -9.83
N VAL A 224 5.52 -13.03 -10.29
CA VAL A 224 5.44 -11.59 -10.56
C VAL A 224 4.40 -11.25 -11.63
N ASP A 225 4.25 -12.09 -12.63
CA ASP A 225 3.32 -11.91 -13.75
C ASP A 225 1.85 -11.90 -13.33
N GLN A 226 1.50 -12.59 -12.22
CA GLN A 226 0.14 -12.57 -11.65
C GLN A 226 -0.26 -11.21 -11.07
N MET A 227 0.68 -10.28 -10.92
CA MET A 227 0.42 -8.92 -10.44
C MET A 227 -0.18 -8.01 -11.52
N PHE A 228 -0.20 -8.45 -12.76
CA PHE A 228 -0.61 -7.65 -13.89
C PHE A 228 -1.81 -8.26 -14.59
N ASP A 229 -2.89 -7.51 -14.66
CA ASP A 229 -4.06 -7.87 -15.47
C ASP A 229 -3.88 -7.35 -16.91
N TYR A 230 -2.76 -7.75 -17.53
CA TYR A 230 -2.43 -7.39 -18.91
C TYR A 230 -2.51 -8.61 -19.80
N PRO A 231 -2.90 -8.46 -21.07
CA PRO A 231 -2.85 -9.55 -22.05
C PRO A 231 -1.45 -10.16 -22.13
N LYS A 232 -1.41 -11.47 -22.39
CA LYS A 232 -0.17 -12.23 -22.58
C LYS A 232 0.27 -12.17 -24.03
N ILE A 233 1.58 -12.00 -24.24
CA ILE A 233 2.25 -12.17 -25.53
C ILE A 233 3.43 -13.12 -25.34
N ILE A 234 3.59 -14.11 -26.24
CA ILE A 234 4.78 -14.93 -26.34
C ILE A 234 5.62 -14.38 -27.47
N VAL A 235 6.92 -14.19 -27.23
CA VAL A 235 7.90 -13.80 -28.24
C VAL A 235 8.89 -14.93 -28.47
N GLU A 236 9.31 -15.11 -29.72
CA GLU A 236 10.19 -16.22 -30.12
C GLU A 236 11.29 -15.71 -31.05
N GLY A 237 12.36 -16.47 -31.14
CA GLY A 237 13.45 -16.27 -32.08
C GLY A 237 14.08 -14.88 -32.02
N GLU A 238 14.07 -14.16 -33.13
CA GLU A 238 14.70 -12.83 -33.22
C GLU A 238 14.00 -11.78 -32.34
N ASN A 239 12.67 -11.84 -32.19
CA ASN A 239 11.91 -10.92 -31.36
C ASN A 239 12.21 -11.13 -29.87
N GLU A 240 12.32 -12.37 -29.41
CA GLU A 240 12.75 -12.71 -28.06
C GLU A 240 14.15 -12.13 -27.77
N ARG A 241 15.11 -12.40 -28.66
CA ARG A 241 16.46 -11.88 -28.54
C ARG A 241 16.53 -10.35 -28.48
N LYS A 242 15.72 -9.66 -29.31
CA LYS A 242 15.63 -8.20 -29.29
C LYS A 242 15.08 -7.66 -27.97
N ILE A 243 13.99 -8.25 -27.45
CA ILE A 243 13.40 -7.82 -26.18
C ILE A 243 14.34 -8.08 -25.02
N LEU A 244 15.02 -9.22 -24.96
CA LEU A 244 16.02 -9.51 -23.94
C LEU A 244 17.18 -8.51 -23.95
N ASN A 245 17.49 -7.91 -25.10
CA ASN A 245 18.47 -6.82 -25.22
C ASN A 245 17.87 -5.41 -25.04
N GLY A 246 16.59 -5.30 -24.60
CA GLY A 246 15.91 -4.03 -24.35
C GLY A 246 15.40 -3.30 -25.59
N ASN A 247 15.43 -3.93 -26.77
CA ASN A 247 14.97 -3.34 -28.02
C ASN A 247 13.46 -3.51 -28.22
N SER A 248 12.83 -2.56 -28.89
CA SER A 248 11.42 -2.67 -29.32
C SER A 248 11.27 -3.60 -30.51
N VAL A 249 10.18 -4.38 -30.54
CA VAL A 249 9.87 -5.33 -31.63
C VAL A 249 8.52 -5.02 -32.25
N VAL A 250 8.38 -5.37 -33.53
CA VAL A 250 7.10 -5.28 -34.25
C VAL A 250 6.35 -6.59 -34.01
N ILE A 251 5.15 -6.47 -33.45
CA ILE A 251 4.22 -7.60 -33.24
C ILE A 251 2.91 -7.24 -33.93
N PRO A 252 2.35 -8.13 -34.73
CA PRO A 252 1.06 -7.89 -35.38
C PRO A 252 -0.08 -7.72 -34.36
N ASN A 253 -1.08 -6.90 -34.70
CA ASN A 253 -2.33 -6.76 -33.99
C ASN A 253 -2.20 -6.28 -32.50
N LEU A 254 -1.17 -5.49 -32.20
CA LEU A 254 -1.10 -4.81 -30.91
C LEU A 254 -2.22 -3.77 -30.78
N ILE A 255 -2.82 -3.70 -29.61
CA ILE A 255 -3.80 -2.65 -29.27
C ILE A 255 -3.01 -1.40 -28.84
N THR A 256 -3.34 -0.25 -29.43
CA THR A 256 -2.71 1.05 -29.16
C THR A 256 -2.71 1.35 -27.64
N GLU A 257 -1.55 1.79 -27.12
CA GLU A 257 -1.36 2.16 -25.71
C GLU A 257 -1.51 0.99 -24.70
N GLN A 258 -1.83 -0.25 -25.15
CA GLN A 258 -2.01 -1.41 -24.27
C GLN A 258 -0.70 -1.89 -23.69
N LYS A 259 -0.71 -2.25 -22.41
CA LYS A 259 0.37 -2.97 -21.73
C LYS A 259 0.19 -4.48 -21.89
N TYR A 260 1.32 -5.19 -21.93
CA TYR A 260 1.37 -6.64 -22.12
C TYR A 260 2.34 -7.32 -21.17
N ARG A 261 1.98 -8.53 -20.74
CA ARG A 261 2.90 -9.48 -20.10
C ARG A 261 3.61 -10.25 -21.21
N VAL A 262 4.92 -10.16 -21.27
CA VAL A 262 5.73 -10.80 -22.32
C VAL A 262 6.44 -12.03 -21.74
N TYR A 263 6.33 -13.12 -22.48
CA TYR A 263 6.92 -14.41 -22.16
C TYR A 263 7.83 -14.84 -23.30
N ASP A 264 8.88 -15.63 -22.96
CA ASP A 264 9.77 -16.24 -23.93
C ASP A 264 9.15 -17.49 -24.58
N SER A 265 9.89 -18.14 -25.47
CA SER A 265 9.51 -19.37 -26.16
C SER A 265 9.26 -20.56 -25.22
N GLU A 266 9.85 -20.57 -24.01
CA GLU A 266 9.65 -21.57 -22.96
C GLU A 266 8.47 -21.21 -22.01
N ASN A 267 7.69 -20.15 -22.35
CA ASN A 267 6.59 -19.66 -21.52
C ASN A 267 7.02 -19.08 -20.17
N LYS A 268 8.24 -18.61 -20.05
CA LYS A 268 8.75 -17.92 -18.86
C LYS A 268 8.48 -16.43 -18.98
N PHE A 269 7.95 -15.82 -17.92
CA PHE A 269 7.72 -14.37 -17.87
C PHE A 269 9.05 -13.61 -17.89
N ILE A 270 9.22 -12.72 -18.86
CA ILE A 270 10.45 -11.97 -19.06
C ILE A 270 10.28 -10.47 -18.82
N CYS A 271 9.15 -9.87 -19.20
CA CYS A 271 8.99 -8.43 -19.01
C CYS A 271 7.53 -7.98 -19.08
N VAL A 272 7.31 -6.73 -18.65
CA VAL A 272 6.15 -5.93 -19.02
C VAL A 272 6.57 -4.98 -20.12
N SER A 273 5.80 -4.93 -21.21
CA SER A 273 5.98 -4.01 -22.34
C SER A 273 4.69 -3.25 -22.61
N LYS A 274 4.78 -2.16 -23.40
CA LYS A 274 3.65 -1.36 -23.86
C LYS A 274 3.73 -1.24 -25.38
N GLU A 275 2.60 -1.21 -26.02
CA GLU A 275 2.53 -0.77 -27.42
C GLU A 275 2.82 0.73 -27.50
N CYS A 276 3.74 1.09 -28.40
CA CYS A 276 4.11 2.46 -28.75
C CYS A 276 4.45 2.50 -30.24
N ASP A 277 3.72 3.27 -31.02
CA ASP A 277 3.93 3.46 -32.47
C ASP A 277 4.01 2.14 -33.27
N GLY A 278 3.08 1.21 -33.02
CA GLY A 278 3.03 -0.10 -33.69
C GLY A 278 4.10 -1.09 -33.21
N ARG A 279 4.82 -0.79 -32.16
CA ARG A 279 5.90 -1.62 -31.60
C ARG A 279 5.65 -1.96 -30.15
N LEU A 280 6.07 -3.16 -29.76
CA LEU A 280 6.10 -3.59 -28.38
C LEU A 280 7.39 -3.10 -27.72
N THR A 281 7.29 -2.13 -26.83
CA THR A 281 8.42 -1.45 -26.16
C THR A 281 8.52 -1.84 -24.70
N LEU A 282 9.72 -2.18 -24.24
CA LEU A 282 10.00 -2.61 -22.88
C LEU A 282 9.68 -1.51 -21.85
N ILE A 283 8.88 -1.85 -20.82
CA ILE A 283 8.68 -1.02 -19.63
C ILE A 283 9.57 -1.50 -18.49
N LYS A 284 9.54 -2.83 -18.22
CA LYS A 284 10.23 -3.41 -17.06
C LYS A 284 10.65 -4.84 -17.31
N SER A 285 11.92 -5.16 -17.13
CA SER A 285 12.49 -6.51 -17.31
C SER A 285 12.57 -7.28 -16.00
N PHE A 286 12.44 -8.63 -16.10
CA PHE A 286 12.52 -9.58 -14.98
C PHE A 286 13.51 -10.73 -15.21
N TYR A 287 14.23 -10.67 -16.31
CA TYR A 287 15.32 -11.60 -16.66
C TYR A 287 16.68 -11.14 -16.13
#